data_ad3f8768de0e02461050cd533be4a917
#
_entry.id   ad3f8768de0e02461050cd533be4a917
#
_cell.length_a   1.000
_cell.length_b   1.000
_cell.length_c   1.000
_cell.angle_alpha   90.00
_cell.angle_beta   90.00
_cell.angle_gamma   90.00
#
_symmetry.space_group_name_H-M   'P 1'
#
loop_
_entity.id
_entity.type
_entity.pdbx_description
1 polymer ?
#
loop_
_entity_poly.entity_id
_entity_poly.type
_entity_poly.pdbx_seq_one_letter_code
_entity_poly.pdbx_strand_id
1 'polypeptide(L)'
;MKRLLNFTIAGMMLASPAISGGWEAGRLDSSFIYQEGSYAEVGTSSIDYDVKGKTQANKTHKMAKDQTRTSLAFKMEYGDFDIGLTRYMSGAIQLDGQNTAATLTPPGCDPTTPLAAANVAQAGYCSIVPSADVTAHSIALVGKYSINDNISVLGGINRYDVETSTVTTIAGHYVVSGDEMAPVVGAAYENKEIALRVELMVQAETDMTLSAKSSLSPLDPTAPSNISGAKLVIPQTMTLTFQSGIAEDTLLFGSIHKADWKTAQIAIPANATHASGAVTKVDSDFANRTAYSIGIGRKLNDSISVLGSYATEGGGGATSTDPFTLTDGSQTIALGARYTYENMTVSGGYSYTKVGDVKMTHATGLSSDYKDNKVTGIGLKIGFSF
;
A
#
# COMPACT_ATOMS: atom_id res chain seq x y z
N MET A 1 28.21 -11.86 32.59
CA MET A 1 28.12 -11.20 31.26
C MET A 1 26.67 -11.32 30.82
N LYS A 2 25.91 -10.23 30.87
CA LYS A 2 24.53 -10.20 30.37
C LYS A 2 24.62 -10.38 28.86
N ARG A 3 24.04 -11.44 28.30
CA ARG A 3 23.91 -11.59 26.85
C ARG A 3 23.05 -10.43 26.36
N LEU A 4 23.64 -9.53 25.61
CA LEU A 4 22.96 -8.44 24.95
C LEU A 4 21.83 -9.05 24.09
N LEU A 5 20.64 -8.61 24.37
CA LEU A 5 19.45 -9.02 23.61
C LEU A 5 19.49 -8.35 22.25
N ASN A 6 19.94 -9.07 21.24
CA ASN A 6 19.69 -8.68 19.87
C ASN A 6 18.21 -8.91 19.54
N PHE A 7 17.37 -8.05 20.09
CA PHE A 7 15.94 -8.08 19.88
C PHE A 7 15.60 -7.17 18.70
N THR A 8 15.94 -7.60 17.52
CA THR A 8 15.42 -6.92 16.33
C THR A 8 14.02 -7.48 16.09
N ILE A 9 12.98 -6.74 16.49
CA ILE A 9 11.63 -6.99 15.98
C ILE A 9 11.64 -6.50 14.53
N ALA A 10 12.35 -7.24 13.68
CA ALA A 10 12.36 -6.97 12.26
C ALA A 10 10.96 -7.27 11.72
N GLY A 11 10.32 -6.23 11.23
CA GLY A 11 9.31 -6.33 10.19
C GLY A 11 8.08 -7.21 10.42
N MET A 12 7.56 -7.34 11.65
CA MET A 12 6.19 -7.81 11.82
C MET A 12 5.16 -6.69 11.65
N MET A 13 5.50 -5.65 10.92
CA MET A 13 4.46 -4.75 10.45
C MET A 13 3.68 -5.50 9.38
N LEU A 14 2.61 -6.16 9.82
CA LEU A 14 1.53 -6.51 8.90
C LEU A 14 1.15 -5.18 8.24
N ALA A 15 1.44 -5.09 6.95
CA ALA A 15 1.22 -3.88 6.19
C ALA A 15 -0.17 -3.33 6.52
N SER A 16 -0.23 -2.08 6.94
CA SER A 16 -1.51 -1.40 7.08
C SER A 16 -2.27 -1.54 5.77
N PRO A 17 -3.55 -1.89 5.79
CA PRO A 17 -4.33 -1.93 4.57
C PRO A 17 -4.38 -0.51 4.01
N ALA A 18 -3.67 -0.26 2.92
CA ALA A 18 -3.72 1.01 2.23
C ALA A 18 -5.05 1.10 1.47
N ILE A 19 -6.07 1.63 2.09
CA ILE A 19 -7.35 1.95 1.43
C ILE A 19 -7.78 3.39 1.74
N SER A 20 -7.16 4.03 2.71
CA SER A 20 -7.70 5.29 3.23
C SER A 20 -7.00 6.57 2.79
N GLY A 21 -5.80 6.52 2.24
CA GLY A 21 -5.06 7.75 1.97
C GLY A 21 -4.44 7.89 0.60
N GLY A 22 -4.41 6.84 -0.20
CA GLY A 22 -3.76 6.84 -1.49
C GLY A 22 -3.67 5.40 -2.01
N TRP A 23 -2.71 5.14 -2.90
CA TRP A 23 -2.54 3.80 -3.48
C TRP A 23 -1.42 2.96 -2.80
N GLU A 24 -0.85 3.45 -1.68
CA GLU A 24 0.21 2.75 -0.96
C GLU A 24 -0.29 1.42 -0.36
N ALA A 25 0.28 0.29 -0.80
CA ALA A 25 -0.03 -1.03 -0.27
C ALA A 25 1.01 -1.50 0.75
N GLY A 26 2.25 -1.10 0.58
CA GLY A 26 3.37 -1.40 1.47
C GLY A 26 4.45 -0.34 1.39
N ARG A 27 5.32 -0.34 2.39
CA ARG A 27 6.40 0.65 2.57
C ARG A 27 7.75 -0.03 2.56
N LEU A 28 8.78 0.74 2.25
CA LEU A 28 10.14 0.30 2.47
C LEU A 28 10.35 0.02 3.97
N ASP A 29 10.54 -1.25 4.31
CA ASP A 29 10.93 -1.70 5.64
C ASP A 29 12.44 -1.83 5.68
N SER A 30 13.12 -0.87 6.31
CA SER A 30 14.58 -0.85 6.45
C SER A 30 15.09 -1.79 7.56
N SER A 31 14.21 -2.42 8.32
CA SER A 31 14.59 -3.21 9.51
C SER A 31 15.52 -4.39 9.21
N PHE A 32 15.47 -4.92 7.99
CA PHE A 32 16.36 -6.01 7.57
C PHE A 32 17.83 -5.61 7.50
N ILE A 33 18.14 -4.31 7.26
CA ILE A 33 19.54 -3.83 7.15
C ILE A 33 20.27 -3.81 8.50
N TYR A 34 19.52 -3.90 9.60
CA TYR A 34 20.04 -3.96 10.97
C TYR A 34 20.19 -5.38 11.51
N GLN A 35 19.92 -6.40 10.71
CA GLN A 35 20.22 -7.78 11.09
C GLN A 35 21.73 -8.00 11.17
N GLU A 36 22.17 -8.88 12.06
CA GLU A 36 23.60 -9.21 12.20
C GLU A 36 24.07 -10.05 11.01
N GLY A 37 25.28 -9.78 10.55
CA GLY A 37 25.92 -10.49 9.44
C GLY A 37 25.19 -10.30 8.13
N SER A 38 25.37 -11.23 7.22
CA SER A 38 24.55 -11.33 6.01
C SER A 38 23.18 -11.94 6.34
N TYR A 39 22.13 -11.44 5.69
CA TYR A 39 20.76 -11.80 6.02
C TYR A 39 19.87 -11.91 4.77
N ALA A 40 18.98 -12.86 4.78
CA ALA A 40 17.94 -13.01 3.75
C ALA A 40 16.59 -13.30 4.39
N GLU A 41 15.53 -12.76 3.83
CA GLU A 41 14.16 -13.05 4.29
C GLU A 41 13.17 -13.16 3.12
N VAL A 42 12.16 -13.98 3.32
CA VAL A 42 10.99 -14.08 2.46
C VAL A 42 9.74 -13.95 3.31
N GLY A 43 8.80 -13.15 2.85
CA GLY A 43 7.52 -12.93 3.49
C GLY A 43 6.35 -13.13 2.55
N THR A 44 5.22 -13.57 3.10
CA THR A 44 3.93 -13.60 2.41
C THR A 44 2.83 -13.17 3.37
N SER A 45 1.82 -12.49 2.84
CA SER A 45 0.62 -12.13 3.60
C SER A 45 -0.63 -12.23 2.73
N SER A 46 -1.73 -12.61 3.36
CA SER A 46 -3.06 -12.59 2.77
C SER A 46 -3.91 -11.56 3.50
N ILE A 47 -4.58 -10.71 2.75
CA ILE A 47 -5.38 -9.61 3.27
C ILE A 47 -6.79 -9.75 2.70
N ASP A 48 -7.76 -9.87 3.59
CA ASP A 48 -9.19 -9.93 3.28
C ASP A 48 -9.81 -8.55 3.54
N TYR A 49 -10.38 -7.96 2.50
CA TYR A 49 -11.03 -6.65 2.52
C TYR A 49 -12.54 -6.82 2.56
N ASP A 50 -13.14 -6.89 3.74
CA ASP A 50 -14.60 -6.85 3.89
C ASP A 50 -15.10 -5.40 3.82
N VAL A 51 -14.88 -4.76 2.65
CA VAL A 51 -15.28 -3.38 2.36
C VAL A 51 -16.51 -3.39 1.47
N LYS A 52 -17.65 -3.01 2.04
CA LYS A 52 -18.95 -3.02 1.41
C LYS A 52 -19.59 -1.64 1.46
N GLY A 53 -20.29 -1.28 0.39
CA GLY A 53 -21.05 -0.04 0.30
C GLY A 53 -22.53 -0.28 0.07
N LYS A 54 -23.34 0.69 0.45
CA LYS A 54 -24.77 0.77 0.08
C LYS A 54 -24.99 1.90 -0.90
N THR A 55 -25.65 1.61 -1.99
CA THR A 55 -26.11 2.61 -2.95
C THR A 55 -27.44 3.22 -2.52
N GLN A 56 -27.89 4.27 -3.22
CA GLN A 56 -29.25 4.83 -3.02
C GLN A 56 -30.36 3.80 -3.17
N ALA A 57 -30.12 2.71 -3.92
CA ALA A 57 -31.06 1.59 -4.04
C ALA A 57 -31.00 0.60 -2.86
N ASN A 58 -30.30 0.92 -1.77
CA ASN A 58 -30.09 0.09 -0.57
C ASN A 58 -29.46 -1.28 -0.84
N LYS A 59 -28.82 -1.48 -1.98
CA LYS A 59 -28.10 -2.72 -2.28
C LYS A 59 -26.67 -2.65 -1.74
N THR A 60 -26.26 -3.71 -1.05
CA THR A 60 -24.91 -3.86 -0.53
C THR A 60 -24.03 -4.56 -1.57
N HIS A 61 -22.81 -4.11 -1.73
CA HIS A 61 -21.82 -4.70 -2.63
C HIS A 61 -20.42 -4.68 -2.02
N LYS A 62 -19.62 -5.70 -2.32
CA LYS A 62 -18.20 -5.77 -1.95
C LYS A 62 -17.39 -5.07 -3.03
N MET A 63 -16.63 -4.07 -2.67
CA MET A 63 -15.88 -3.22 -3.60
C MET A 63 -14.40 -3.55 -3.67
N ALA A 64 -13.76 -3.83 -2.54
CA ALA A 64 -12.34 -4.12 -2.53
C ALA A 64 -12.08 -5.61 -2.77
N LYS A 65 -11.05 -5.93 -3.57
CA LYS A 65 -10.58 -7.30 -3.80
C LYS A 65 -9.59 -7.70 -2.72
N ASP A 66 -9.59 -8.99 -2.37
CA ASP A 66 -8.60 -9.57 -1.47
C ASP A 66 -7.23 -9.60 -2.13
N GLN A 67 -6.16 -9.48 -1.32
CA GLN A 67 -4.80 -9.37 -1.82
C GLN A 67 -3.89 -10.43 -1.19
N THR A 68 -2.99 -10.96 -2.00
CA THR A 68 -1.83 -11.70 -1.52
C THR A 68 -0.57 -10.90 -1.85
N ARG A 69 0.26 -10.64 -0.84
CA ARG A 69 1.48 -9.85 -0.98
C ARG A 69 2.68 -10.72 -0.63
N THR A 70 3.74 -10.59 -1.42
CA THR A 70 5.03 -11.24 -1.15
C THR A 70 6.11 -10.20 -0.99
N SER A 71 7.09 -10.48 -0.14
CA SER A 71 8.28 -9.66 0.04
C SER A 71 9.53 -10.52 0.09
N LEU A 72 10.64 -9.95 -0.36
CA LEU A 72 11.96 -10.52 -0.29
C LEU A 72 12.91 -9.42 0.20
N ALA A 73 13.84 -9.77 1.07
CA ALA A 73 14.94 -8.86 1.39
C ALA A 73 16.24 -9.66 1.54
N PHE A 74 17.33 -9.00 1.19
CA PHE A 74 18.67 -9.53 1.27
C PHE A 74 19.62 -8.43 1.73
N LYS A 75 20.53 -8.74 2.65
CA LYS A 75 21.54 -7.82 3.19
C LYS A 75 22.89 -8.49 3.20
N MET A 76 23.91 -7.72 2.84
CA MET A 76 25.33 -8.07 3.00
C MET A 76 26.02 -7.03 3.86
N GLU A 77 26.93 -7.48 4.70
CA GLU A 77 27.72 -6.65 5.60
C GLU A 77 29.18 -6.61 5.14
N TYR A 78 29.75 -5.39 5.06
CA TYR A 78 31.15 -5.14 4.70
C TYR A 78 31.77 -4.13 5.67
N GLY A 79 32.15 -4.59 6.85
CA GLY A 79 32.68 -3.72 7.90
C GLY A 79 31.66 -2.68 8.35
N ASP A 80 31.98 -1.39 8.16
CA ASP A 80 31.06 -0.29 8.53
C ASP A 80 29.96 -0.03 7.49
N PHE A 81 29.92 -0.81 6.41
CA PHE A 81 28.98 -0.63 5.32
C PHE A 81 28.10 -1.85 5.12
N ASP A 82 26.78 -1.65 5.12
CA ASP A 82 25.77 -2.63 4.79
C ASP A 82 25.11 -2.28 3.47
N ILE A 83 24.85 -3.28 2.61
CA ILE A 83 24.07 -3.15 1.39
C ILE A 83 22.84 -4.04 1.50
N GLY A 84 21.67 -3.49 1.25
CA GLY A 84 20.41 -4.19 1.29
C GLY A 84 19.63 -4.04 -0.01
N LEU A 85 19.02 -5.14 -0.45
CA LEU A 85 18.07 -5.18 -1.55
C LEU A 85 16.76 -5.75 -1.04
N THR A 86 15.64 -5.09 -1.35
CA THR A 86 14.32 -5.60 -0.99
C THR A 86 13.33 -5.44 -2.14
N ARG A 87 12.41 -6.40 -2.27
CA ARG A 87 11.26 -6.34 -3.19
C ARG A 87 9.97 -6.50 -2.39
N TYR A 88 8.99 -5.66 -2.66
CA TYR A 88 7.68 -5.68 -1.99
C TYR A 88 6.60 -5.08 -2.89
N MET A 89 5.32 -5.35 -2.59
CA MET A 89 4.19 -4.64 -3.21
C MET A 89 4.10 -3.25 -2.58
N SER A 90 4.35 -2.21 -3.34
CA SER A 90 4.34 -0.82 -2.87
C SER A 90 3.00 -0.12 -3.06
N GLY A 91 2.24 -0.50 -4.05
CA GLY A 91 0.97 0.13 -4.36
C GLY A 91 -0.08 -0.83 -4.88
N ALA A 92 -1.34 -0.53 -4.58
CA ALA A 92 -2.48 -1.26 -5.12
C ALA A 92 -3.76 -0.42 -5.07
N ILE A 93 -4.51 -0.43 -6.17
CA ILE A 93 -5.92 -0.03 -6.21
C ILE A 93 -6.67 -1.19 -6.85
N GLN A 94 -7.31 -2.01 -6.02
CA GLN A 94 -8.00 -3.21 -6.49
C GLN A 94 -9.48 -3.13 -6.11
N LEU A 95 -10.29 -2.67 -7.06
CA LEU A 95 -11.71 -2.42 -6.92
C LEU A 95 -12.52 -3.30 -7.87
N ASP A 96 -13.66 -3.79 -7.42
CA ASP A 96 -14.57 -4.60 -8.19
C ASP A 96 -15.94 -3.90 -8.38
N GLY A 97 -15.95 -2.87 -9.20
CA GLY A 97 -17.18 -2.16 -9.55
C GLY A 97 -18.13 -2.98 -10.44
N GLN A 98 -17.64 -4.03 -11.13
CA GLN A 98 -18.48 -4.83 -12.03
C GLN A 98 -19.53 -5.65 -11.28
N ASN A 99 -19.20 -6.17 -10.11
CA ASN A 99 -20.16 -6.89 -9.27
C ASN A 99 -21.29 -6.00 -8.76
N THR A 100 -21.14 -4.69 -8.90
CA THR A 100 -22.15 -3.71 -8.52
C THR A 100 -22.99 -3.23 -9.71
N ALA A 101 -22.62 -3.58 -10.93
CA ALA A 101 -23.22 -3.09 -12.16
C ALA A 101 -24.75 -3.29 -12.19
N ALA A 102 -25.22 -4.46 -11.78
CA ALA A 102 -26.65 -4.78 -11.69
C ALA A 102 -27.45 -3.89 -10.72
N THR A 103 -26.78 -3.09 -9.90
CA THR A 103 -27.42 -2.26 -8.85
C THR A 103 -27.49 -0.79 -9.19
N LEU A 104 -26.67 -0.33 -10.13
CA LEU A 104 -26.51 1.09 -10.45
C LEU A 104 -26.65 1.38 -11.96
N THR A 105 -27.04 0.39 -12.74
CA THR A 105 -27.19 0.55 -14.18
C THR A 105 -28.26 1.58 -14.51
N PRO A 106 -27.94 2.59 -15.31
CA PRO A 106 -28.94 3.42 -15.94
C PRO A 106 -29.92 2.53 -16.76
N PRO A 107 -31.18 2.92 -16.91
CA PRO A 107 -32.12 2.17 -17.76
C PRO A 107 -31.53 1.94 -19.16
N GLY A 108 -31.47 0.67 -19.58
CA GLY A 108 -30.95 0.28 -20.90
C GLY A 108 -29.47 -0.12 -20.94
N CYS A 109 -28.78 -0.16 -19.80
CA CYS A 109 -27.41 -0.64 -19.71
C CYS A 109 -27.39 -2.10 -19.27
N ASP A 110 -26.98 -3.00 -20.14
CA ASP A 110 -26.77 -4.42 -19.84
C ASP A 110 -25.29 -4.78 -20.02
N PRO A 111 -24.56 -5.11 -18.95
CA PRO A 111 -23.15 -5.43 -19.02
C PRO A 111 -22.85 -6.73 -19.78
N THR A 112 -23.87 -7.54 -20.04
CA THR A 112 -23.73 -8.83 -20.73
C THR A 112 -24.01 -8.77 -22.23
N THR A 113 -24.58 -7.67 -22.71
CA THR A 113 -24.92 -7.51 -24.11
C THR A 113 -23.76 -6.92 -24.92
N PRO A 114 -23.26 -7.62 -25.95
CA PRO A 114 -22.32 -7.01 -26.89
C PRO A 114 -22.94 -5.78 -27.54
N LEU A 115 -22.20 -4.70 -27.59
CA LEU A 115 -22.63 -3.45 -28.15
C LEU A 115 -23.14 -3.53 -29.56
N ALA A 116 -24.38 -3.14 -29.77
CA ALA A 116 -24.80 -2.65 -31.08
C ALA A 116 -24.14 -1.30 -31.33
N ALA A 117 -23.47 -1.13 -32.47
CA ALA A 117 -22.67 0.04 -32.85
C ALA A 117 -23.38 1.40 -32.76
N ALA A 118 -24.66 1.45 -32.48
CA ALA A 118 -25.49 2.65 -32.40
C ALA A 118 -25.52 3.31 -31.01
N ASN A 119 -25.03 2.62 -29.92
CA ASN A 119 -25.12 3.12 -28.55
C ASN A 119 -23.74 3.16 -27.86
N VAL A 120 -22.75 3.61 -28.57
CA VAL A 120 -21.35 3.64 -28.12
C VAL A 120 -21.16 4.40 -26.80
N ALA A 121 -21.98 5.40 -26.52
CA ALA A 121 -21.92 6.15 -25.27
C ALA A 121 -22.45 5.39 -24.04
N GLN A 122 -23.31 4.37 -24.24
CA GLN A 122 -23.86 3.54 -23.16
C GLN A 122 -23.09 2.23 -22.96
N ALA A 123 -22.20 1.97 -23.85
CA ALA A 123 -21.53 0.71 -24.03
C ALA A 123 -20.31 0.52 -23.19
N GLY A 124 -19.74 1.59 -22.69
CA GLY A 124 -18.48 1.54 -22.03
C GLY A 124 -18.55 0.79 -20.72
N TYR A 125 -19.20 1.31 -19.76
CA TYR A 125 -19.25 0.75 -18.43
C TYR A 125 -20.52 1.18 -17.73
N CYS A 126 -21.32 0.21 -17.37
CA CYS A 126 -22.66 0.46 -16.84
C CYS A 126 -22.67 0.79 -15.35
N SER A 127 -21.57 0.60 -14.64
CA SER A 127 -21.48 0.93 -13.23
C SER A 127 -20.88 2.31 -13.02
N ILE A 128 -21.50 3.12 -12.17
CA ILE A 128 -20.93 4.39 -11.71
C ILE A 128 -19.77 4.17 -10.73
N VAL A 129 -19.60 2.94 -10.24
CA VAL A 129 -18.52 2.54 -9.34
C VAL A 129 -17.36 2.00 -10.19
N PRO A 130 -16.14 2.51 -10.05
CA PRO A 130 -15.02 2.06 -10.86
C PRO A 130 -14.64 0.61 -10.57
N SER A 131 -14.11 -0.06 -11.59
CA SER A 131 -13.28 -1.24 -11.42
C SER A 131 -11.84 -0.86 -11.68
N ALA A 132 -10.95 -1.31 -10.81
CA ALA A 132 -9.53 -1.08 -10.97
C ALA A 132 -8.76 -2.35 -10.58
N ASP A 133 -7.73 -2.64 -11.33
CA ASP A 133 -6.75 -3.66 -11.00
C ASP A 133 -5.37 -3.05 -11.26
N VAL A 134 -4.96 -2.20 -10.33
CA VAL A 134 -3.67 -1.51 -10.36
C VAL A 134 -2.79 -2.12 -9.30
N THR A 135 -1.62 -2.57 -9.71
CA THR A 135 -0.60 -3.14 -8.81
C THR A 135 0.75 -2.53 -9.12
N ALA A 136 1.44 -2.08 -8.09
CA ALA A 136 2.80 -1.63 -8.17
C ALA A 136 3.70 -2.43 -7.24
N HIS A 137 4.84 -2.84 -7.77
CA HIS A 137 5.92 -3.44 -7.00
C HIS A 137 7.10 -2.48 -6.89
N SER A 138 7.81 -2.57 -5.80
CA SER A 138 9.06 -1.83 -5.61
C SER A 138 10.24 -2.76 -5.42
N ILE A 139 11.38 -2.34 -5.96
CA ILE A 139 12.69 -2.90 -5.66
C ILE A 139 13.54 -1.76 -5.12
N ALA A 140 13.92 -1.85 -3.84
CA ALA A 140 14.76 -0.84 -3.21
C ALA A 140 16.17 -1.38 -2.96
N LEU A 141 17.17 -0.62 -3.39
CA LEU A 141 18.57 -0.79 -3.03
C LEU A 141 18.91 0.27 -1.99
N VAL A 142 19.32 -0.15 -0.80
CA VAL A 142 19.66 0.72 0.33
C VAL A 142 21.04 0.39 0.86
N GLY A 143 21.88 1.41 1.00
CA GLY A 143 23.14 1.34 1.72
C GLY A 143 23.01 1.96 3.10
N LYS A 144 23.65 1.37 4.11
CA LYS A 144 23.83 1.95 5.45
C LYS A 144 25.32 2.07 5.72
N TYR A 145 25.77 3.24 6.14
CA TYR A 145 27.15 3.49 6.57
C TYR A 145 27.16 3.86 8.06
N SER A 146 27.87 3.09 8.85
CA SER A 146 28.06 3.34 10.29
C SER A 146 29.19 4.35 10.50
N ILE A 147 28.85 5.58 10.89
CA ILE A 147 29.83 6.64 11.19
C ILE A 147 30.59 6.30 12.47
N ASN A 148 29.85 5.69 13.41
CA ASN A 148 30.37 5.15 14.67
C ASN A 148 29.36 4.12 15.24
N ASP A 149 29.65 3.62 16.43
CA ASP A 149 28.82 2.59 17.09
C ASP A 149 27.35 3.01 17.33
N ASN A 150 27.07 4.31 17.30
CA ASN A 150 25.74 4.85 17.61
C ASN A 150 25.06 5.55 16.44
N ILE A 151 25.79 6.03 15.44
CA ILE A 151 25.24 6.86 14.37
C ILE A 151 25.52 6.22 13.03
N SER A 152 24.47 6.05 12.24
CA SER A 152 24.54 5.62 10.85
C SER A 152 23.72 6.52 9.93
N VAL A 153 24.14 6.57 8.68
CA VAL A 153 23.39 7.22 7.58
C VAL A 153 22.97 6.17 6.57
N LEU A 154 21.81 6.40 5.97
CA LEU A 154 21.24 5.51 4.97
C LEU A 154 21.02 6.29 3.68
N GLY A 155 21.16 5.62 2.56
CA GLY A 155 20.86 6.20 1.25
C GLY A 155 20.60 5.11 0.23
N GLY A 156 19.78 5.43 -0.75
CA GLY A 156 19.45 4.44 -1.75
C GLY A 156 18.45 4.95 -2.78
N ILE A 157 17.94 3.99 -3.53
CA ILE A 157 16.98 4.20 -4.60
C ILE A 157 15.87 3.15 -4.49
N ASN A 158 14.63 3.58 -4.65
CA ASN A 158 13.45 2.73 -4.69
C ASN A 158 12.84 2.82 -6.09
N ARG A 159 12.96 1.77 -6.90
CA ARG A 159 12.31 1.67 -8.21
C ARG A 159 10.89 1.17 -8.02
N TYR A 160 9.95 1.97 -8.42
CA TYR A 160 8.54 1.63 -8.53
C TYR A 160 8.25 1.10 -9.93
N ASP A 161 7.46 0.05 -10.02
CA ASP A 161 7.03 -0.59 -11.26
C ASP A 161 5.52 -0.84 -11.18
N VAL A 162 4.76 -0.03 -11.92
CA VAL A 162 3.32 -0.24 -12.11
C VAL A 162 3.17 -1.24 -13.25
N GLU A 163 2.85 -2.47 -12.90
CA GLU A 163 2.58 -3.53 -13.86
C GLU A 163 1.44 -3.14 -14.80
N THR A 164 1.26 -3.87 -15.90
CA THR A 164 0.13 -3.63 -16.80
C THR A 164 -1.18 -3.73 -16.02
N SER A 165 -1.78 -2.59 -15.80
CA SER A 165 -2.89 -2.36 -14.88
C SER A 165 -4.10 -1.83 -15.64
N THR A 166 -5.30 -2.11 -15.11
CA THR A 166 -6.55 -1.68 -15.75
C THR A 166 -7.38 -0.81 -14.83
N VAL A 167 -7.98 0.22 -15.38
CA VAL A 167 -8.97 1.06 -14.71
C VAL A 167 -10.17 1.23 -15.64
N THR A 168 -11.35 0.88 -15.16
CA THR A 168 -12.60 1.02 -15.91
C THR A 168 -13.56 1.90 -15.13
N THR A 169 -13.99 2.96 -15.77
CA THR A 169 -14.95 3.94 -15.24
C THR A 169 -16.05 4.18 -16.26
N ILE A 170 -17.05 4.98 -15.92
CA ILE A 170 -18.03 5.46 -16.89
C ILE A 170 -17.41 6.25 -18.04
N ALA A 171 -16.17 6.74 -17.88
CA ALA A 171 -15.41 7.48 -18.88
C ALA A 171 -14.73 6.58 -19.91
N GLY A 172 -14.58 5.30 -19.62
CA GLY A 172 -13.93 4.34 -20.50
C GLY A 172 -13.08 3.32 -19.75
N HIS A 173 -12.43 2.48 -20.53
CA HIS A 173 -11.48 1.48 -20.08
C HIS A 173 -10.05 1.94 -20.40
N TYR A 174 -9.19 1.89 -19.42
CA TYR A 174 -7.80 2.33 -19.48
C TYR A 174 -6.87 1.18 -19.14
N VAL A 175 -5.80 1.05 -19.91
CA VAL A 175 -4.68 0.15 -19.62
C VAL A 175 -3.45 1.03 -19.41
N VAL A 176 -2.85 0.91 -18.24
CA VAL A 176 -1.72 1.75 -17.83
C VAL A 176 -0.54 0.90 -17.35
N SER A 177 0.67 1.38 -17.56
CA SER A 177 1.90 0.82 -17.00
C SER A 177 2.98 1.90 -16.93
N GLY A 178 3.98 1.70 -16.08
CA GLY A 178 5.11 2.63 -16.01
C GLY A 178 6.05 2.27 -14.88
N ASP A 179 7.24 2.81 -14.93
CA ASP A 179 8.22 2.67 -13.87
C ASP A 179 8.99 3.97 -13.64
N GLU A 180 9.45 4.17 -12.42
CA GLU A 180 10.23 5.34 -12.02
C GLU A 180 11.05 5.06 -10.76
N MET A 181 12.10 5.84 -10.53
CA MET A 181 13.01 5.72 -9.41
C MET A 181 12.85 6.89 -8.45
N ALA A 182 12.61 6.61 -7.18
CA ALA A 182 12.57 7.60 -6.11
C ALA A 182 13.79 7.46 -5.20
N PRO A 183 14.60 8.52 -5.00
CA PRO A 183 15.70 8.46 -4.05
C PRO A 183 15.19 8.42 -2.61
N VAL A 184 15.91 7.69 -1.77
CA VAL A 184 15.67 7.58 -0.34
C VAL A 184 16.94 7.94 0.43
N VAL A 185 16.78 8.67 1.54
CA VAL A 185 17.86 9.02 2.46
C VAL A 185 17.39 8.84 3.89
N GLY A 186 18.31 8.59 4.80
CA GLY A 186 17.96 8.41 6.20
C GLY A 186 19.15 8.57 7.13
N ALA A 187 18.84 8.60 8.42
CA ALA A 187 19.81 8.56 9.49
C ALA A 187 19.24 7.77 10.67
N ALA A 188 20.11 7.08 11.39
CA ALA A 188 19.72 6.34 12.57
C ALA A 188 20.67 6.61 13.73
N TYR A 189 20.09 6.59 14.93
CA TYR A 189 20.81 6.54 16.20
C TYR A 189 20.49 5.21 16.89
N GLU A 190 21.53 4.52 17.33
CA GLU A 190 21.45 3.25 18.03
C GLU A 190 22.20 3.28 19.36
N ASN A 191 21.63 2.68 20.40
CA ASN A 191 22.32 2.33 21.62
C ASN A 191 22.02 0.86 21.93
N LYS A 192 22.98 -0.01 21.66
CA LYS A 192 22.84 -1.46 21.80
C LYS A 192 22.61 -1.90 23.25
N GLU A 193 23.09 -1.14 24.25
CA GLU A 193 22.94 -1.49 25.68
C GLU A 193 21.50 -1.54 26.14
N ILE A 194 20.65 -0.69 25.56
CA ILE A 194 19.23 -0.59 25.88
C ILE A 194 18.32 -0.96 24.68
N ALA A 195 18.90 -1.59 23.67
CA ALA A 195 18.21 -1.92 22.41
C ALA A 195 17.47 -0.71 21.76
N LEU A 196 17.99 0.51 22.00
CA LEU A 196 17.45 1.73 21.41
C LEU A 196 17.85 1.84 19.96
N ARG A 197 16.91 2.09 19.10
CA ARG A 197 17.12 2.59 17.74
C ARG A 197 16.05 3.61 17.39
N VAL A 198 16.47 4.72 16.84
CA VAL A 198 15.60 5.74 16.24
C VAL A 198 16.12 5.98 14.84
N GLU A 199 15.26 5.77 13.85
CA GLU A 199 15.60 5.94 12.44
C GLU A 199 14.61 6.89 11.79
N LEU A 200 15.12 7.83 11.00
CA LEU A 200 14.35 8.66 10.11
C LEU A 200 14.70 8.32 8.66
N MET A 201 13.69 7.94 7.86
CA MET A 201 13.81 7.72 6.42
C MET A 201 12.93 8.71 5.68
N VAL A 202 13.46 9.30 4.63
CA VAL A 202 12.74 10.23 3.73
C VAL A 202 12.89 9.72 2.30
N GLN A 203 11.78 9.59 1.60
CA GLN A 203 11.73 9.34 0.17
C GLN A 203 11.27 10.61 -0.53
N ALA A 204 11.92 10.97 -1.63
CA ALA A 204 11.53 12.14 -2.41
C ALA A 204 10.26 11.86 -3.24
N GLU A 205 9.49 12.92 -3.48
CA GLU A 205 8.43 12.92 -4.49
C GLU A 205 9.02 12.71 -5.88
N THR A 206 8.35 11.94 -6.71
CA THR A 206 8.83 11.64 -8.07
C THR A 206 7.66 11.49 -9.04
N ASP A 207 7.75 12.16 -10.17
CA ASP A 207 6.76 12.06 -11.25
C ASP A 207 7.03 10.82 -12.12
N MET A 208 6.08 9.90 -12.16
CA MET A 208 6.10 8.75 -13.07
C MET A 208 5.24 9.04 -14.29
N THR A 209 5.84 8.96 -15.47
CA THR A 209 5.09 8.99 -16.72
C THR A 209 4.52 7.62 -17.02
N LEU A 210 3.21 7.54 -17.23
CA LEU A 210 2.54 6.29 -17.57
C LEU A 210 2.40 6.13 -19.08
N SER A 211 2.69 4.94 -19.58
CA SER A 211 2.17 4.47 -20.84
C SER A 211 0.69 4.15 -20.66
N ALA A 212 -0.18 4.85 -21.35
CA ALA A 212 -1.61 4.70 -21.21
C ALA A 212 -2.29 4.49 -22.55
N LYS A 213 -3.26 3.58 -22.58
CA LYS A 213 -4.16 3.33 -23.71
C LYS A 213 -5.58 3.35 -23.20
N SER A 214 -6.52 3.83 -24.03
CA SER A 214 -7.95 3.78 -23.71
C SER A 214 -8.78 3.21 -24.82
N SER A 215 -9.86 2.57 -24.43
CA SER A 215 -10.97 2.17 -25.28
C SER A 215 -12.28 2.61 -24.64
N LEU A 216 -13.39 2.59 -25.42
CA LEU A 216 -14.70 2.94 -24.88
C LEU A 216 -15.20 1.89 -23.87
N SER A 217 -14.78 0.65 -24.05
CA SER A 217 -15.23 -0.49 -23.24
C SER A 217 -14.14 -1.55 -23.17
N PRO A 218 -14.04 -2.32 -22.07
CA PRO A 218 -13.19 -3.50 -22.02
C PRO A 218 -13.62 -4.57 -23.05
N LEU A 219 -14.86 -4.50 -23.54
CA LEU A 219 -15.40 -5.41 -24.55
C LEU A 219 -15.23 -4.89 -25.98
N ASP A 220 -14.70 -3.69 -26.17
CA ASP A 220 -14.41 -3.13 -27.49
C ASP A 220 -13.01 -3.53 -27.95
N PRO A 221 -12.88 -4.48 -28.89
CA PRO A 221 -11.59 -4.87 -29.41
C PRO A 221 -11.02 -3.87 -30.43
N THR A 222 -11.81 -2.85 -30.82
CA THR A 222 -11.38 -1.91 -31.86
C THR A 222 -10.47 -0.83 -31.28
N ALA A 223 -9.19 -1.02 -31.54
CA ALA A 223 -8.09 -0.09 -31.44
C ALA A 223 -8.06 0.80 -30.19
N PRO A 224 -7.41 0.35 -29.10
CA PRO A 224 -7.11 1.25 -28.00
C PRO A 224 -6.25 2.40 -28.49
N SER A 225 -6.70 3.63 -28.24
CA SER A 225 -5.94 4.83 -28.57
C SER A 225 -4.90 5.12 -27.51
N ASN A 226 -3.69 5.47 -27.91
CA ASN A 226 -2.67 5.93 -26.99
C ASN A 226 -3.09 7.28 -26.36
N ILE A 227 -2.86 7.41 -25.07
CA ILE A 227 -3.06 8.66 -24.32
C ILE A 227 -1.68 9.20 -23.97
N SER A 228 -1.44 10.46 -24.30
CA SER A 228 -0.24 11.16 -23.88
C SER A 228 -0.49 11.95 -22.60
N GLY A 229 0.53 12.08 -21.76
CA GLY A 229 0.47 12.88 -20.54
C GLY A 229 -0.21 12.20 -19.34
N ALA A 230 -0.43 10.89 -19.39
CA ALA A 230 -0.85 10.14 -18.21
C ALA A 230 0.30 10.10 -17.19
N LYS A 231 -0.02 10.39 -15.91
CA LYS A 231 0.95 10.50 -14.83
C LYS A 231 0.45 9.83 -13.58
N LEU A 232 1.39 9.31 -12.82
CA LEU A 232 1.26 8.89 -11.43
C LEU A 232 2.38 9.57 -10.65
N VAL A 233 2.06 10.30 -9.59
CA VAL A 233 3.09 10.88 -8.73
C VAL A 233 3.31 9.96 -7.53
N ILE A 234 4.56 9.58 -7.31
CA ILE A 234 5.01 8.87 -6.10
C ILE A 234 5.16 9.92 -5.01
N PRO A 235 4.47 9.79 -3.87
CA PRO A 235 4.49 10.83 -2.85
C PRO A 235 5.85 10.98 -2.16
N GLN A 236 6.14 12.19 -1.71
CA GLN A 236 7.13 12.35 -0.65
C GLN A 236 6.64 11.61 0.59
N THR A 237 7.51 10.80 1.17
CA THR A 237 7.22 10.14 2.44
C THR A 237 8.30 10.42 3.47
N MET A 238 7.87 10.48 4.73
CA MET A 238 8.76 10.56 5.89
C MET A 238 8.33 9.52 6.91
N THR A 239 9.26 8.65 7.29
CA THR A 239 9.02 7.59 8.27
C THR A 239 10.02 7.72 9.41
N LEU A 240 9.52 7.98 10.61
CA LEU A 240 10.27 7.88 11.85
C LEU A 240 9.92 6.56 12.51
N THR A 241 10.90 5.69 12.73
CA THR A 241 10.74 4.47 13.51
C THR A 241 11.54 4.57 14.80
N PHE A 242 11.05 3.95 15.86
CA PHE A 242 11.76 3.85 17.11
C PHE A 242 11.54 2.49 17.76
N GLN A 243 12.53 2.06 18.52
CA GLN A 243 12.44 0.94 19.45
C GLN A 243 13.31 1.20 20.68
N SER A 244 12.96 0.61 21.81
CA SER A 244 13.77 0.64 23.03
C SER A 244 13.42 -0.51 23.96
N GLY A 245 14.42 -1.11 24.58
CA GLY A 245 14.22 -2.02 25.71
C GLY A 245 13.77 -1.22 26.94
N ILE A 246 12.57 -1.51 27.42
CA ILE A 246 11.97 -0.80 28.56
C ILE A 246 12.00 -1.61 29.86
N ALA A 247 12.24 -2.91 29.76
CA ALA A 247 12.44 -3.86 30.86
C ALA A 247 13.20 -5.08 30.34
N GLU A 248 13.60 -5.97 31.24
CA GLU A 248 14.18 -7.25 30.85
C GLU A 248 13.22 -7.99 29.91
N ASP A 249 13.73 -8.51 28.79
CA ASP A 249 12.98 -9.23 27.76
C ASP A 249 11.79 -8.45 27.15
N THR A 250 11.73 -7.13 27.31
CA THR A 250 10.59 -6.33 26.87
C THR A 250 11.05 -5.15 26.02
N LEU A 251 10.55 -5.06 24.80
CA LEU A 251 10.83 -4.01 23.84
C LEU A 251 9.55 -3.19 23.56
N LEU A 252 9.66 -1.88 23.67
CA LEU A 252 8.70 -0.93 23.11
C LEU A 252 9.14 -0.55 21.71
N PHE A 253 8.22 -0.45 20.76
CA PHE A 253 8.51 -0.01 19.40
C PHE A 253 7.34 0.78 18.80
N GLY A 254 7.61 1.52 17.74
CA GLY A 254 6.57 2.26 17.04
C GLY A 254 7.08 3.03 15.84
N SER A 255 6.17 3.72 15.17
CA SER A 255 6.49 4.55 14.02
C SER A 255 5.51 5.71 13.83
N ILE A 256 6.00 6.74 13.16
CA ILE A 256 5.20 7.81 12.58
C ILE A 256 5.52 7.82 11.08
N HIS A 257 4.50 7.65 10.25
CA HIS A 257 4.64 7.71 8.80
C HIS A 257 3.73 8.80 8.24
N LYS A 258 4.33 9.69 7.47
CA LYS A 258 3.63 10.76 6.75
C LYS A 258 3.84 10.57 5.25
N ALA A 259 2.76 10.61 4.48
CA ALA A 259 2.80 10.63 3.02
C ALA A 259 2.04 11.86 2.50
N ASP A 260 2.66 12.57 1.58
CA ASP A 260 2.09 13.79 0.98
C ASP A 260 1.29 13.43 -0.28
N TRP A 261 0.14 12.82 -0.06
CA TRP A 261 -0.75 12.39 -1.12
C TRP A 261 -1.41 13.55 -1.86
N LYS A 262 -1.53 14.72 -1.25
CA LYS A 262 -2.20 15.87 -1.87
C LYS A 262 -1.49 16.35 -3.14
N THR A 263 -0.17 16.19 -3.22
CA THR A 263 0.61 16.45 -4.43
C THR A 263 0.73 15.23 -5.33
N ALA A 264 0.54 14.02 -4.77
CA ALA A 264 0.77 12.74 -5.43
C ALA A 264 -0.54 12.13 -5.96
N GLN A 265 -1.03 12.70 -7.06
CA GLN A 265 -2.28 12.28 -7.68
C GLN A 265 -2.06 11.35 -8.89
N ILE A 266 -3.06 10.54 -9.18
CA ILE A 266 -3.20 9.85 -10.45
C ILE A 266 -3.91 10.80 -11.43
N ALA A 267 -3.34 11.04 -12.58
CA ALA A 267 -3.96 11.87 -13.61
C ALA A 267 -3.84 11.16 -14.98
N ILE A 268 -4.97 10.70 -15.49
CA ILE A 268 -5.09 10.13 -16.83
C ILE A 268 -5.93 11.08 -17.67
N PRO A 269 -5.32 11.80 -18.64
CA PRO A 269 -6.03 12.76 -19.47
C PRO A 269 -7.13 12.11 -20.31
N ALA A 270 -8.07 12.95 -20.74
CA ALA A 270 -9.10 12.57 -21.67
C ALA A 270 -8.54 11.99 -22.96
N ASN A 271 -9.24 11.02 -23.50
CA ASN A 271 -9.05 10.64 -24.89
C ASN A 271 -9.96 11.51 -25.78
N ALA A 272 -9.35 12.36 -26.61
CA ALA A 272 -10.05 13.24 -27.54
C ALA A 272 -10.89 12.48 -28.60
N THR A 273 -10.72 11.17 -28.73
CA THR A 273 -11.46 10.33 -29.68
C THR A 273 -12.81 9.84 -29.17
N HIS A 274 -13.15 10.07 -27.89
CA HIS A 274 -14.48 9.81 -27.40
C HIS A 274 -15.46 10.86 -27.93
N ALA A 275 -16.15 10.52 -29.00
CA ALA A 275 -17.08 11.40 -29.72
C ALA A 275 -18.31 11.83 -28.88
N SER A 276 -18.47 11.32 -27.68
CA SER A 276 -19.61 11.67 -26.82
C SER A 276 -19.42 12.97 -26.02
N GLY A 277 -18.24 13.57 -26.03
CA GLY A 277 -17.96 14.82 -25.32
C GLY A 277 -18.12 14.76 -23.79
N ALA A 278 -18.47 13.64 -23.24
CA ALA A 278 -18.74 13.47 -21.82
C ALA A 278 -17.61 12.66 -21.17
N VAL A 279 -17.06 13.24 -20.15
CA VAL A 279 -16.05 12.71 -19.23
C VAL A 279 -14.75 12.27 -19.88
N THR A 280 -13.79 12.86 -19.47
CA THR A 280 -12.62 13.14 -20.25
C THR A 280 -11.33 12.85 -19.50
N LYS A 281 -11.36 12.69 -18.20
CA LYS A 281 -10.15 12.40 -17.41
C LYS A 281 -10.46 11.53 -16.22
N VAL A 282 -9.47 10.78 -15.76
CA VAL A 282 -9.53 10.05 -14.48
C VAL A 282 -8.51 10.70 -13.56
N ASP A 283 -8.99 11.44 -12.60
CA ASP A 283 -8.17 12.05 -11.57
C ASP A 283 -8.54 11.44 -10.22
N SER A 284 -7.53 11.20 -9.38
CA SER A 284 -7.73 10.97 -7.96
C SER A 284 -7.79 12.30 -7.19
N ASP A 285 -8.28 12.25 -5.95
CA ASP A 285 -8.28 13.37 -5.01
C ASP A 285 -7.83 12.87 -3.63
N PHE A 286 -6.62 12.29 -3.62
CA PHE A 286 -6.03 11.76 -2.40
C PHE A 286 -5.68 12.88 -1.43
N ALA A 287 -5.91 12.64 -0.15
CA ALA A 287 -5.58 13.56 0.93
C ALA A 287 -4.34 13.08 1.71
N ASN A 288 -3.57 14.05 2.22
CA ASN A 288 -2.42 13.76 3.07
C ASN A 288 -2.79 12.88 4.25
N ARG A 289 -1.93 11.91 4.57
CA ARG A 289 -2.14 10.97 5.66
C ARG A 289 -0.94 10.93 6.59
N THR A 290 -1.25 10.73 7.85
CA THR A 290 -0.25 10.42 8.88
C THR A 290 -0.72 9.21 9.65
N ALA A 291 0.11 8.17 9.64
CA ALA A 291 -0.12 6.95 10.39
C ALA A 291 0.80 6.90 11.59
N TYR A 292 0.29 6.44 12.71
CA TYR A 292 1.00 6.24 13.97
C TYR A 292 0.90 4.78 14.36
N SER A 293 1.98 4.22 14.89
CA SER A 293 1.96 2.88 15.47
C SER A 293 2.73 2.84 16.78
N ILE A 294 2.28 2.00 17.69
CA ILE A 294 2.97 1.66 18.92
C ILE A 294 2.73 0.19 19.24
N GLY A 295 3.74 -0.48 19.76
CA GLY A 295 3.64 -1.88 20.12
C GLY A 295 4.63 -2.27 21.21
N ILE A 296 4.36 -3.41 21.79
CA ILE A 296 5.21 -4.02 22.81
C ILE A 296 5.52 -5.46 22.40
N GLY A 297 6.78 -5.84 22.53
CA GLY A 297 7.26 -7.20 22.31
C GLY A 297 7.83 -7.78 23.59
N ARG A 298 7.60 -9.08 23.80
CA ARG A 298 8.10 -9.83 24.95
C ARG A 298 8.81 -11.10 24.49
N LYS A 299 10.04 -11.28 24.90
CA LYS A 299 10.75 -12.54 24.80
C LYS A 299 10.25 -13.46 25.91
N LEU A 300 9.68 -14.60 25.56
CA LEU A 300 9.16 -15.59 26.51
C LEU A 300 10.26 -16.57 26.91
N ASN A 301 11.17 -16.89 26.00
CA ASN A 301 12.36 -17.70 26.20
C ASN A 301 13.35 -17.43 25.04
N ASP A 302 14.46 -18.18 25.01
CA ASP A 302 15.51 -17.95 23.97
C ASP A 302 15.03 -18.17 22.53
N SER A 303 13.97 -18.92 22.33
CA SER A 303 13.44 -19.25 21.01
C SER A 303 12.14 -18.52 20.66
N ILE A 304 11.35 -18.09 21.63
CA ILE A 304 9.99 -17.61 21.39
C ILE A 304 9.84 -16.16 21.87
N SER A 305 9.33 -15.33 21.00
CA SER A 305 8.90 -13.97 21.33
C SER A 305 7.50 -13.71 20.81
N VAL A 306 6.75 -12.86 21.51
CA VAL A 306 5.39 -12.44 21.12
C VAL A 306 5.33 -10.92 21.08
N LEU A 307 4.40 -10.39 20.31
CA LEU A 307 4.17 -8.94 20.26
C LEU A 307 2.68 -8.64 20.11
N GLY A 308 2.34 -7.43 20.55
CA GLY A 308 1.08 -6.78 20.26
C GLY A 308 1.31 -5.35 19.86
N SER A 309 0.54 -4.85 18.90
CA SER A 309 0.64 -3.46 18.45
C SER A 309 -0.72 -2.87 18.12
N TYR A 310 -0.78 -1.55 18.22
CA TYR A 310 -1.88 -0.72 17.76
C TYR A 310 -1.35 0.29 16.75
N ALA A 311 -2.10 0.49 15.67
CA ALA A 311 -1.82 1.53 14.69
C ALA A 311 -3.09 2.29 14.36
N THR A 312 -2.93 3.56 13.97
CA THR A 312 -4.03 4.40 13.51
C THR A 312 -3.55 5.30 12.38
N GLU A 313 -4.44 5.54 11.43
CA GLU A 313 -4.26 6.52 10.37
C GLU A 313 -5.43 7.48 10.39
N GLY A 314 -5.13 8.77 10.34
CA GLY A 314 -6.14 9.82 10.37
C GLY A 314 -6.98 9.84 9.10
N GLY A 315 -8.26 10.17 9.23
CA GLY A 315 -9.17 10.40 8.12
C GLY A 315 -8.99 11.80 7.48
N GLY A 316 -9.45 11.97 6.25
CA GLY A 316 -9.46 13.26 5.52
C GLY A 316 -10.83 13.91 5.45
N GLY A 317 -11.86 13.26 5.95
CA GLY A 317 -13.24 13.71 5.96
C GLY A 317 -14.20 12.62 5.47
N ALA A 318 -15.36 12.57 6.09
CA ALA A 318 -16.36 11.50 5.87
C ALA A 318 -17.06 11.56 4.49
N THR A 319 -16.71 12.49 3.62
CA THR A 319 -17.24 12.61 2.25
C THR A 319 -16.10 12.66 1.25
N SER A 320 -16.23 11.91 0.16
CA SER A 320 -15.26 11.89 -0.91
C SER A 320 -15.93 11.99 -2.27
N THR A 321 -15.27 12.68 -3.19
CA THR A 321 -15.57 12.66 -4.62
C THR A 321 -14.56 11.82 -5.39
N ASP A 322 -13.50 11.36 -4.70
CA ASP A 322 -12.48 10.49 -5.26
C ASP A 322 -13.04 9.08 -5.47
N PRO A 323 -13.08 8.58 -6.71
CA PRO A 323 -13.65 7.27 -7.01
C PRO A 323 -12.82 6.10 -6.45
N PHE A 324 -11.60 6.33 -6.00
CA PHE A 324 -10.68 5.32 -5.50
C PHE A 324 -10.65 5.24 -3.96
N THR A 325 -11.22 6.22 -3.26
CA THR A 325 -11.22 6.28 -1.79
C THR A 325 -12.48 5.66 -1.22
N LEU A 326 -12.37 4.47 -0.64
CA LEU A 326 -13.49 3.69 -0.07
C LEU A 326 -13.58 3.76 1.45
N THR A 327 -12.63 4.38 2.10
CA THR A 327 -12.51 4.43 3.57
C THR A 327 -11.90 5.75 4.01
N ASP A 328 -12.15 6.15 5.26
CA ASP A 328 -11.63 7.38 5.83
C ASP A 328 -10.87 7.13 7.13
N GLY A 329 -9.57 6.89 6.99
CA GLY A 329 -8.72 6.51 8.11
C GLY A 329 -8.90 5.06 8.56
N SER A 330 -8.12 4.66 9.56
CA SER A 330 -8.12 3.28 10.06
C SER A 330 -7.61 3.16 11.49
N GLN A 331 -8.01 2.06 12.15
CA GLN A 331 -7.49 1.62 13.44
C GLN A 331 -7.18 0.13 13.37
N THR A 332 -5.95 -0.27 13.67
CA THR A 332 -5.48 -1.63 13.53
C THR A 332 -4.97 -2.15 14.87
N ILE A 333 -5.36 -3.36 15.22
CA ILE A 333 -4.73 -4.16 16.28
C ILE A 333 -4.04 -5.34 15.60
N ALA A 334 -2.78 -5.60 15.99
CA ALA A 334 -2.05 -6.75 15.48
C ALA A 334 -1.39 -7.53 16.60
N LEU A 335 -1.35 -8.85 16.41
CA LEU A 335 -0.67 -9.80 17.30
C LEU A 335 0.30 -10.62 16.46
N GLY A 336 1.47 -10.93 17.01
CA GLY A 336 2.47 -11.72 16.32
C GLY A 336 3.28 -12.58 17.26
N ALA A 337 3.91 -13.60 16.68
CA ALA A 337 4.87 -14.44 17.34
C ALA A 337 6.08 -14.68 16.43
N ARG A 338 7.25 -14.85 17.05
CA ARG A 338 8.50 -15.22 16.37
C ARG A 338 9.09 -16.44 17.06
N TYR A 339 9.53 -17.37 16.24
CA TYR A 339 10.34 -18.50 16.65
C TYR A 339 11.74 -18.36 16.05
N THR A 340 12.77 -18.47 16.89
CA THR A 340 14.17 -18.41 16.48
C THR A 340 14.83 -19.77 16.78
N TYR A 341 15.43 -20.33 15.78
CA TYR A 341 16.22 -21.56 15.87
C TYR A 341 17.53 -21.39 15.12
N GLU A 342 18.65 -21.43 15.86
CA GLU A 342 19.98 -21.16 15.31
C GLU A 342 20.01 -19.83 14.51
N ASN A 343 20.30 -19.91 13.22
CA ASN A 343 20.36 -18.79 12.29
C ASN A 343 19.04 -18.52 11.54
N MET A 344 17.96 -19.26 11.85
CA MET A 344 16.65 -19.12 11.22
C MET A 344 15.65 -18.44 12.16
N THR A 345 14.86 -17.55 11.62
CA THR A 345 13.69 -16.97 12.28
C THR A 345 12.43 -17.25 11.47
N VAL A 346 11.35 -17.66 12.16
CA VAL A 346 10.02 -17.78 11.59
C VAL A 346 9.11 -16.84 12.35
N SER A 347 8.45 -15.93 11.65
CA SER A 347 7.55 -14.96 12.26
C SER A 347 6.17 -15.06 11.62
N GLY A 348 5.13 -15.08 12.44
CA GLY A 348 3.75 -15.07 11.98
C GLY A 348 2.93 -14.05 12.73
N GLY A 349 1.89 -13.52 12.08
CA GLY A 349 1.04 -12.53 12.71
C GLY A 349 -0.34 -12.42 12.10
N TYR A 350 -1.24 -11.85 12.88
CA TYR A 350 -2.61 -11.54 12.50
C TYR A 350 -2.93 -10.08 12.82
N SER A 351 -3.65 -9.42 11.92
CA SER A 351 -4.15 -8.06 12.13
C SER A 351 -5.65 -7.96 11.89
N TYR A 352 -6.28 -7.11 12.67
CA TYR A 352 -7.66 -6.69 12.50
C TYR A 352 -7.70 -5.17 12.42
N THR A 353 -8.28 -4.66 11.34
CA THR A 353 -8.39 -3.23 11.06
C THR A 353 -9.86 -2.84 10.93
N LYS A 354 -10.29 -1.90 11.75
CA LYS A 354 -11.51 -1.16 11.52
C LYS A 354 -11.17 0.04 10.63
N VAL A 355 -11.82 0.16 9.48
CA VAL A 355 -11.66 1.30 8.57
C VAL A 355 -12.77 2.33 8.81
N GLY A 356 -12.45 3.60 8.61
CA GLY A 356 -13.39 4.69 8.82
C GLY A 356 -14.47 4.74 7.74
N ASP A 357 -15.61 5.29 8.11
CA ASP A 357 -16.76 5.43 7.23
C ASP A 357 -16.55 6.54 6.20
N VAL A 358 -17.02 6.33 4.97
CA VAL A 358 -17.01 7.36 3.93
C VAL A 358 -18.30 7.35 3.14
N LYS A 359 -18.78 8.53 2.78
CA LYS A 359 -19.83 8.73 1.79
C LYS A 359 -19.20 9.23 0.50
N MET A 360 -19.23 8.40 -0.52
CA MET A 360 -18.74 8.76 -1.85
C MET A 360 -19.88 9.38 -2.67
N THR A 361 -19.60 10.53 -3.29
CA THR A 361 -20.51 11.15 -4.26
C THR A 361 -19.92 10.98 -5.64
N HIS A 362 -20.64 10.29 -6.51
CA HIS A 362 -20.21 10.03 -7.88
C HIS A 362 -20.51 11.22 -8.81
N ALA A 363 -19.81 11.28 -9.94
CA ALA A 363 -19.98 12.34 -10.93
C ALA A 363 -21.43 12.48 -11.45
N THR A 364 -22.22 11.44 -11.32
CA THR A 364 -23.65 11.42 -11.69
C THR A 364 -24.57 12.05 -10.63
N GLY A 365 -24.02 12.48 -9.48
CA GLY A 365 -24.79 12.96 -8.33
C GLY A 365 -25.36 11.83 -7.44
N LEU A 366 -25.18 10.56 -7.82
CA LEU A 366 -25.50 9.43 -6.96
C LEU A 366 -24.47 9.28 -5.85
N SER A 367 -24.85 8.61 -4.78
CA SER A 367 -23.93 8.37 -3.65
C SER A 367 -23.91 6.92 -3.22
N SER A 368 -22.77 6.52 -2.66
CA SER A 368 -22.56 5.25 -1.99
C SER A 368 -22.05 5.49 -0.57
N ASP A 369 -22.67 4.83 0.41
CA ASP A 369 -22.23 4.86 1.81
C ASP A 369 -21.44 3.61 2.14
N TYR A 370 -20.19 3.77 2.58
CA TYR A 370 -19.29 2.74 3.05
C TYR A 370 -19.16 2.86 4.56
N LYS A 371 -19.74 1.92 5.32
CA LYS A 371 -19.82 1.96 6.78
C LYS A 371 -19.55 0.62 7.40
N ASP A 372 -19.01 0.66 8.64
CA ASP A 372 -18.75 -0.51 9.47
C ASP A 372 -17.87 -1.56 8.77
N ASN A 373 -16.95 -1.09 7.96
CA ASN A 373 -16.05 -1.93 7.18
C ASN A 373 -14.81 -2.35 7.97
N LYS A 374 -14.24 -3.47 7.57
CA LYS A 374 -13.06 -4.06 8.22
C LYS A 374 -12.14 -4.72 7.22
N VAL A 375 -10.90 -4.86 7.64
CA VAL A 375 -9.86 -5.59 6.90
C VAL A 375 -9.15 -6.52 7.87
N THR A 376 -8.88 -7.75 7.46
CA THR A 376 -8.08 -8.69 8.23
C THR A 376 -6.87 -9.14 7.45
N GLY A 377 -5.76 -9.36 8.15
CA GLY A 377 -4.51 -9.81 7.53
C GLY A 377 -3.88 -10.94 8.32
N ILE A 378 -3.30 -11.90 7.61
CA ILE A 378 -2.41 -12.91 8.15
C ILE A 378 -1.11 -12.89 7.38
N GLY A 379 0.02 -12.98 8.08
CA GLY A 379 1.34 -12.96 7.45
C GLY A 379 2.27 -13.98 8.04
N LEU A 380 3.21 -14.43 7.21
CA LEU A 380 4.32 -15.31 7.56
C LEU A 380 5.61 -14.74 6.95
N LYS A 381 6.70 -14.77 7.73
CA LYS A 381 8.04 -14.36 7.29
C LYS A 381 9.06 -15.37 7.80
N ILE A 382 9.99 -15.75 6.95
CA ILE A 382 11.13 -16.62 7.29
C ILE A 382 12.40 -15.83 6.96
N GLY A 383 13.32 -15.76 7.91
CA GLY A 383 14.61 -15.09 7.77
C GLY A 383 15.76 -16.02 8.12
N PHE A 384 16.91 -15.79 7.49
CA PHE A 384 18.15 -16.52 7.69
C PHE A 384 19.32 -15.55 7.81
N SER A 385 20.14 -15.72 8.86
CA SER A 385 21.45 -15.07 9.01
C SER A 385 22.57 -16.02 8.60
N PHE A 386 23.62 -15.55 7.92
CA PHE A 386 24.73 -16.40 7.47
C PHE A 386 26.05 -15.64 7.34
#